data_384f9a504525e21548ff740be52323f2
#
_entry.id   384f9a504525e21548ff740be52323f2
#
_cell.length_a   1.000
_cell.length_b   1.000
_cell.length_c   1.000
_cell.angle_alpha   90.00
_cell.angle_beta   90.00
_cell.angle_gamma   90.00
#
_symmetry.space_group_name_H-M   'P 1'
#
loop_
_entity.id
_entity.type
_entity.pdbx_description
1 polymer ?
#
loop_
_entity_poly.entity_id
_entity_poly.type
_entity_poly.pdbx_seq_one_letter_code
_entity_poly.pdbx_strand_id
1 'polypeptide(L)'
;MSIHRFSRLWVALFLTVAAHAQPYWQKGTRLASVGGSAFLTGTSSDLTNARLALQGGTCAFVTPTTAIGLEASTDLSPLTQTYATTGRVHFLASGASDQEFSLLLDAHVGMAYHQNQTVMGGSFSSSDMKVGMGAQCTWWVSQGTGIYLWPQLSKTNGGPSGLWEWQLMLPIGVQWNWQQKP
;
A
#
# COMPACT_ATOMS: atom_id res chain seq x y z
N MET A 1 3.01 -31.46 16.35
CA MET A 1 1.81 -30.96 15.62
C MET A 1 2.31 -30.27 14.37
N SER A 2 2.01 -30.77 13.16
CA SER A 2 2.68 -30.41 11.91
C SER A 2 2.23 -29.04 11.42
N ILE A 3 3.18 -28.15 11.08
CA ILE A 3 2.98 -26.80 10.51
C ILE A 3 2.04 -26.83 9.30
N HIS A 4 2.04 -27.92 8.52
CA HIS A 4 1.15 -28.11 7.36
C HIS A 4 -0.34 -28.23 7.70
N ARG A 5 -0.71 -28.63 8.92
CA ARG A 5 -2.13 -28.67 9.32
C ARG A 5 -2.63 -27.29 9.75
N PHE A 6 -1.73 -26.47 10.29
CA PHE A 6 -2.08 -25.11 10.72
C PHE A 6 -2.34 -24.20 9.51
N SER A 7 -1.50 -24.28 8.45
CA SER A 7 -1.69 -23.50 7.23
C SER A 7 -2.98 -23.85 6.49
N ARG A 8 -3.35 -25.13 6.43
CA ARG A 8 -4.61 -25.57 5.79
C ARG A 8 -5.86 -25.11 6.53
N LEU A 9 -5.80 -25.01 7.86
CA LEU A 9 -6.92 -24.53 8.68
C LEU A 9 -7.16 -23.03 8.45
N TRP A 10 -6.10 -22.24 8.34
CA TRP A 10 -6.21 -20.81 8.05
C TRP A 10 -6.72 -20.55 6.64
N VAL A 11 -6.24 -21.29 5.65
CA VAL A 11 -6.74 -21.19 4.27
C VAL A 11 -8.21 -21.61 4.19
N ALA A 12 -8.62 -22.68 4.87
CA ALA A 12 -10.03 -23.11 4.92
C ALA A 12 -10.91 -22.11 5.68
N LEU A 13 -10.43 -21.51 6.78
CA LEU A 13 -11.16 -20.48 7.52
C LEU A 13 -11.33 -19.21 6.68
N PHE A 14 -10.29 -18.80 5.94
CA PHE A 14 -10.38 -17.68 4.99
C PHE A 14 -11.36 -17.96 3.85
N LEU A 15 -11.37 -19.17 3.29
CA LEU A 15 -12.25 -19.55 2.18
C LEU A 15 -13.72 -19.71 2.60
N THR A 16 -14.01 -20.14 3.82
CA THR A 16 -15.40 -20.28 4.31
C THR A 16 -16.05 -18.96 4.70
N VAL A 17 -15.26 -17.95 5.07
CA VAL A 17 -15.77 -16.58 5.34
C VAL A 17 -16.07 -15.83 4.03
N ALA A 18 -15.46 -16.23 2.92
CA ALA A 18 -15.57 -15.58 1.62
C ALA A 18 -16.94 -15.70 0.93
N ALA A 19 -17.79 -16.61 1.38
CA ALA A 19 -18.92 -17.07 0.55
C ALA A 19 -20.13 -16.11 0.47
N HIS A 20 -20.21 -14.99 1.23
CA HIS A 20 -21.48 -14.22 1.30
C HIS A 20 -21.33 -12.70 1.47
N ALA A 21 -20.26 -12.11 0.99
CA ALA A 21 -20.02 -10.75 1.37
C ALA A 21 -19.56 -9.83 0.24
N GLN A 22 -20.44 -8.95 -0.14
CA GLN A 22 -20.18 -7.96 -1.19
C GLN A 22 -19.80 -6.61 -0.58
N PRO A 23 -18.69 -5.98 -1.02
CA PRO A 23 -18.35 -4.64 -0.60
C PRO A 23 -19.36 -3.66 -1.19
N TYR A 24 -20.00 -2.89 -0.32
CA TYR A 24 -20.96 -1.88 -0.72
C TYR A 24 -20.31 -0.51 -0.78
N TRP A 25 -20.17 0.05 -1.97
CA TRP A 25 -19.57 1.36 -2.18
C TRP A 25 -20.63 2.45 -2.06
N GLN A 26 -20.59 3.20 -0.97
CA GLN A 26 -21.47 4.35 -0.74
C GLN A 26 -20.66 5.55 -0.28
N LYS A 27 -21.24 6.74 -0.42
CA LYS A 27 -20.75 7.91 0.29
C LYS A 27 -20.71 7.60 1.80
N GLY A 28 -19.56 7.87 2.43
CA GLY A 28 -19.33 7.57 3.84
C GLY A 28 -18.69 6.20 4.12
N THR A 29 -18.59 5.29 3.15
CA THR A 29 -17.79 4.08 3.28
C THR A 29 -16.33 4.45 3.54
N ARG A 30 -15.71 3.80 4.53
CA ARG A 30 -14.31 4.00 4.88
C ARG A 30 -13.51 2.75 4.63
N LEU A 31 -12.33 2.92 4.09
CA LEU A 31 -11.34 1.86 3.94
C LEU A 31 -10.12 2.17 4.79
N ALA A 32 -9.55 1.16 5.41
CA ALA A 32 -8.19 1.20 5.91
C ALA A 32 -7.39 0.09 5.28
N SER A 33 -6.14 0.32 5.09
CA SER A 33 -5.21 -0.64 4.49
C SER A 33 -3.89 -0.68 5.23
N VAL A 34 -3.32 -1.86 5.27
CA VAL A 34 -1.94 -2.07 5.72
C VAL A 34 -1.28 -3.08 4.80
N GLY A 35 -0.06 -2.81 4.40
CA GLY A 35 0.67 -3.71 3.52
C GLY A 35 2.15 -3.41 3.46
N GLY A 36 2.85 -4.16 2.66
CA GLY A 36 4.28 -3.99 2.47
C GLY A 36 4.77 -4.66 1.22
N SER A 37 5.97 -4.31 0.84
CA SER A 37 6.72 -4.92 -0.24
C SER A 37 8.15 -5.18 0.21
N ALA A 38 8.69 -6.30 -0.20
CA ALA A 38 10.10 -6.61 -0.01
C ALA A 38 10.78 -6.60 -1.38
N PHE A 39 11.85 -5.85 -1.49
CA PHE A 39 12.68 -5.80 -2.69
C PHE A 39 14.06 -6.35 -2.35
N LEU A 40 14.52 -7.26 -3.18
CA LEU A 40 15.91 -7.70 -3.20
C LEU A 40 16.55 -7.05 -4.43
N THR A 41 17.33 -6.00 -4.21
CA THR A 41 18.14 -5.43 -5.28
C THR A 41 19.59 -5.90 -5.08
N GLY A 42 20.15 -6.60 -6.04
CA GLY A 42 21.53 -7.07 -5.96
C GLY A 42 21.99 -7.69 -7.27
N THR A 43 23.27 -7.57 -7.53
CA THR A 43 23.98 -8.45 -8.46
C THR A 43 24.20 -9.81 -7.77
N SER A 44 24.28 -10.87 -8.54
CA SER A 44 24.21 -12.29 -8.16
C SER A 44 25.09 -12.80 -7.00
N SER A 45 25.82 -11.97 -6.31
CA SER A 45 26.73 -12.34 -5.21
C SER A 45 26.51 -11.59 -3.89
N ASP A 46 25.73 -10.50 -3.86
CA ASP A 46 25.53 -9.70 -2.64
C ASP A 46 24.05 -9.36 -2.42
N LEU A 47 23.43 -10.07 -1.48
CA LEU A 47 22.09 -9.76 -0.95
C LEU A 47 22.07 -8.53 0.00
N THR A 48 23.05 -7.64 -0.12
CA THR A 48 23.25 -6.51 0.79
C THR A 48 22.23 -5.37 0.63
N ASN A 49 21.38 -5.43 -0.39
CA ASN A 49 20.38 -4.39 -0.66
C ASN A 49 18.94 -4.88 -0.47
N ALA A 50 18.66 -5.61 0.61
CA ALA A 50 17.30 -5.89 1.00
C ALA A 50 16.60 -4.57 1.40
N ARG A 51 15.47 -4.26 0.76
CA ARG A 51 14.60 -3.14 1.11
C ARG A 51 13.26 -3.69 1.57
N LEU A 52 12.78 -3.18 2.69
CA LEU A 52 11.46 -3.47 3.22
C LEU A 52 10.65 -2.17 3.20
N ALA A 53 9.60 -2.13 2.44
CA ALA A 53 8.65 -1.03 2.48
C ALA A 53 7.38 -1.48 3.19
N LEU A 54 6.92 -0.68 4.13
CA LEU A 54 5.65 -0.82 4.83
C LEU A 54 4.80 0.40 4.54
N GLN A 55 3.50 0.18 4.39
CA GLN A 55 2.54 1.28 4.21
C GLN A 55 1.24 1.00 4.93
N GLY A 56 0.59 2.07 5.36
CA GLY A 56 -0.74 2.00 5.94
C GLY A 56 -1.50 3.28 5.64
N GLY A 57 -2.79 3.17 5.40
CA GLY A 57 -3.59 4.31 5.03
C GLY A 57 -5.07 4.13 5.34
N THR A 58 -5.79 5.22 5.18
CA THR A 58 -7.24 5.25 5.29
C THR A 58 -7.81 6.19 4.26
N CYS A 59 -8.97 5.84 3.71
CA CYS A 59 -9.73 6.76 2.85
C CYS A 59 -11.22 6.66 3.15
N ALA A 60 -11.95 7.69 2.74
CA ALA A 60 -13.40 7.77 2.84
C ALA A 60 -14.00 8.10 1.47
N PHE A 61 -15.05 7.39 1.08
CA PHE A 61 -15.78 7.66 -0.14
C PHE A 61 -16.62 8.93 0.03
N VAL A 62 -16.29 9.94 -0.75
CA VAL A 62 -17.04 11.22 -0.81
C VAL A 62 -18.15 11.16 -1.85
N THR A 63 -18.00 10.26 -2.83
CA THR A 63 -19.06 9.84 -3.78
C THR A 63 -19.02 8.31 -3.89
N PRO A 64 -19.97 7.63 -4.56
CA PRO A 64 -19.92 6.19 -4.78
C PRO A 64 -18.68 5.70 -5.57
N THR A 65 -18.02 6.60 -6.29
CA THR A 65 -16.88 6.25 -7.16
C THR A 65 -15.58 6.95 -6.79
N THR A 66 -15.60 7.89 -5.83
CA THR A 66 -14.42 8.69 -5.48
C THR A 66 -14.19 8.66 -3.98
N ALA A 67 -12.98 8.33 -3.55
CA ALA A 67 -12.56 8.42 -2.16
C ALA A 67 -11.36 9.34 -2.00
N ILE A 68 -11.26 9.98 -0.84
CA ILE A 68 -10.11 10.81 -0.44
C ILE A 68 -9.49 10.19 0.81
N GLY A 69 -8.17 10.13 0.86
CA GLY A 69 -7.47 9.47 1.92
C GLY A 69 -6.10 10.01 2.23
N LEU A 70 -5.51 9.42 3.27
CA LEU A 70 -4.15 9.66 3.71
C LEU A 70 -3.43 8.32 3.83
N GLU A 71 -2.16 8.32 3.49
CA GLU A 71 -1.28 7.17 3.65
C GLU A 71 0.03 7.61 4.29
N ALA A 72 0.56 6.78 5.16
CA ALA A 72 1.92 6.83 5.65
C ALA A 72 2.68 5.60 5.17
N SER A 73 3.91 5.78 4.75
CA SER A 73 4.78 4.70 4.33
C SER A 73 6.20 4.87 4.86
N THR A 74 6.88 3.74 5.04
CA THR A 74 8.31 3.72 5.36
C THR A 74 9.00 2.74 4.44
N ASP A 75 10.16 3.11 3.95
CA ASP A 75 11.07 2.27 3.18
C ASP A 75 12.38 2.16 3.96
N LEU A 76 12.72 0.95 4.38
CA LEU A 76 13.86 0.64 5.20
C LEU A 76 14.90 -0.11 4.37
N SER A 77 16.06 0.45 4.24
CA SER A 77 17.24 -0.19 3.69
C SER A 77 18.42 -0.03 4.66
N PRO A 78 19.50 -0.79 4.54
CA PRO A 78 20.63 -0.69 5.45
C PRO A 78 21.28 0.69 5.55
N LEU A 79 21.23 1.48 4.47
CA LEU A 79 21.87 2.80 4.40
C LEU A 79 20.88 3.96 4.29
N THR A 80 19.59 3.69 4.02
CA THR A 80 18.59 4.73 3.80
C THR A 80 17.28 4.33 4.46
N GLN A 81 16.72 5.25 5.22
CA GLN A 81 15.37 5.15 5.75
C GLN A 81 14.55 6.28 5.15
N THR A 82 13.41 5.95 4.57
CA THR A 82 12.49 6.93 3.99
C THR A 82 11.15 6.82 4.69
N TYR A 83 10.62 7.93 5.13
CA TYR A 83 9.28 8.06 5.69
C TYR A 83 8.49 9.00 4.80
N ALA A 84 7.30 8.61 4.40
CA ALA A 84 6.47 9.47 3.56
C ALA A 84 5.04 9.54 4.09
N THR A 85 4.42 10.71 3.90
CA THR A 85 2.99 10.92 4.10
C THR A 85 2.40 11.50 2.84
N THR A 86 1.34 10.89 2.33
CA THR A 86 0.70 11.31 1.08
C THR A 86 -0.80 11.48 1.25
N GLY A 87 -1.35 12.55 0.68
CA GLY A 87 -2.76 12.67 0.38
C GLY A 87 -3.08 11.90 -0.91
N ARG A 88 -4.21 11.19 -0.94
CA ARG A 88 -4.62 10.36 -2.06
C ARG A 88 -6.04 10.66 -2.50
N VAL A 89 -6.27 10.57 -3.79
CA VAL A 89 -7.59 10.51 -4.38
C VAL A 89 -7.71 9.17 -5.09
N HIS A 90 -8.73 8.40 -4.76
CA HIS A 90 -9.02 7.11 -5.37
C HIS A 90 -10.27 7.19 -6.23
N PHE A 91 -10.23 6.52 -7.38
CA PHE A 91 -11.35 6.38 -8.29
C PHE A 91 -11.67 4.91 -8.47
N LEU A 92 -12.92 4.53 -8.19
CA LEU A 92 -13.40 3.17 -8.44
C LEU A 92 -13.55 2.96 -9.94
N ALA A 93 -12.67 2.17 -10.53
CA ALA A 93 -12.67 1.85 -11.96
C ALA A 93 -13.51 0.59 -12.25
N SER A 94 -13.53 -0.37 -11.29
CA SER A 94 -14.34 -1.58 -11.40
C SER A 94 -14.63 -2.12 -10.00
N GLY A 95 -15.70 -2.88 -9.85
CA GLY A 95 -16.11 -3.45 -8.56
C GLY A 95 -17.47 -2.93 -8.15
N ALA A 96 -18.52 -3.30 -8.89
CA ALA A 96 -19.89 -3.14 -8.45
C ALA A 96 -20.12 -3.89 -7.14
N SER A 97 -21.17 -3.54 -6.41
CA SER A 97 -21.48 -4.07 -5.08
C SER A 97 -21.64 -5.60 -5.00
N ASP A 98 -21.69 -6.27 -6.14
CA ASP A 98 -21.86 -7.70 -6.31
C ASP A 98 -20.57 -8.46 -6.73
N GLN A 99 -19.44 -7.76 -6.81
CA GLN A 99 -18.18 -8.36 -7.26
C GLN A 99 -17.23 -8.64 -6.09
N GLU A 100 -16.62 -9.83 -6.12
CA GLU A 100 -15.54 -10.21 -5.20
C GLU A 100 -14.25 -9.43 -5.41
N PHE A 101 -14.18 -8.63 -6.48
CA PHE A 101 -13.01 -7.90 -6.90
C PHE A 101 -13.32 -6.42 -7.09
N SER A 102 -12.42 -5.56 -6.66
CA SER A 102 -12.47 -4.12 -6.95
C SER A 102 -11.14 -3.59 -7.45
N LEU A 103 -11.21 -2.61 -8.34
CA LEU A 103 -10.08 -1.87 -8.86
C LEU A 103 -10.25 -0.39 -8.55
N LEU A 104 -9.35 0.14 -7.73
CA LEU A 104 -9.23 1.55 -7.41
C LEU A 104 -8.00 2.12 -8.11
N LEU A 105 -8.19 3.09 -8.95
CA LEU A 105 -7.09 3.91 -9.49
C LEU A 105 -6.83 5.04 -8.51
N ASP A 106 -5.58 5.37 -8.24
CA ASP A 106 -5.23 6.48 -7.34
C ASP A 106 -4.24 7.45 -7.96
N ALA A 107 -4.33 8.69 -7.49
CA ALA A 107 -3.29 9.70 -7.64
C ALA A 107 -2.93 10.24 -6.26
N HIS A 108 -1.65 10.50 -6.01
CA HIS A 108 -1.19 10.96 -4.72
C HIS A 108 -0.13 12.03 -4.80
N VAL A 109 -0.11 12.87 -3.76
CA VAL A 109 0.90 13.90 -3.53
C VAL A 109 1.21 13.98 -2.05
N GLY A 110 2.47 14.22 -1.71
CA GLY A 110 2.89 14.32 -0.32
C GLY A 110 4.35 14.67 -0.16
N MET A 111 4.86 14.37 1.03
CA MET A 111 6.24 14.61 1.42
C MET A 111 6.91 13.30 1.80
N ALA A 112 8.16 13.16 1.38
CA ALA A 112 9.04 12.10 1.80
C ALA A 112 10.21 12.69 2.59
N TYR A 113 10.54 12.09 3.72
CA TYR A 113 11.69 12.41 4.54
C TYR A 113 12.70 11.27 4.43
N HIS A 114 13.91 11.59 4.00
CA HIS A 114 15.00 10.64 3.83
C HIS A 114 16.05 10.84 4.91
N GLN A 115 16.44 9.76 5.54
CA GLN A 115 17.57 9.72 6.46
C GLN A 115 18.61 8.74 5.88
N ASN A 116 19.75 9.29 5.48
CA ASN A 116 20.83 8.54 4.86
C ASN A 116 22.00 8.42 5.84
N GLN A 117 22.58 7.23 5.92
CA GLN A 117 23.82 6.97 6.62
C GLN A 117 24.97 6.82 5.64
N THR A 118 26.06 7.52 5.87
CA THR A 118 27.27 7.34 5.06
C THR A 118 28.11 6.20 5.62
N VAL A 119 28.83 5.51 4.77
CA VAL A 119 29.75 4.41 5.13
C VAL A 119 30.82 4.88 6.15
N MET A 120 31.10 6.19 6.19
CA MET A 120 32.06 6.80 7.13
C MET A 120 31.45 7.25 8.46
N GLY A 121 30.19 6.86 8.76
CA GLY A 121 29.54 7.16 10.04
C GLY A 121 28.87 8.54 10.13
N GLY A 122 28.81 9.28 9.04
CA GLY A 122 28.00 10.52 8.96
C GLY A 122 26.54 10.20 8.65
N SER A 123 25.63 11.09 9.03
CA SER A 123 24.22 11.03 8.61
C SER A 123 23.80 12.38 8.05
N PHE A 124 22.94 12.34 7.02
CA PHE A 124 22.28 13.55 6.51
C PHE A 124 20.83 13.25 6.21
N SER A 125 20.00 14.27 6.26
CA SER A 125 18.57 14.13 6.00
C SER A 125 18.11 15.13 4.96
N SER A 126 17.11 14.75 4.18
CA SER A 126 16.42 15.60 3.22
C SER A 126 14.92 15.41 3.29
N SER A 127 14.18 16.42 2.82
CA SER A 127 12.73 16.33 2.67
C SER A 127 12.37 16.67 1.24
N ASP A 128 11.59 15.81 0.62
CA ASP A 128 11.31 15.86 -0.81
C ASP A 128 9.82 15.75 -1.08
N MET A 129 9.37 16.38 -2.16
CA MET A 129 8.01 16.22 -2.64
C MET A 129 7.88 14.86 -3.35
N LYS A 130 6.82 14.12 -3.02
CA LYS A 130 6.47 12.85 -3.65
C LYS A 130 5.15 13.02 -4.40
N VAL A 131 5.12 12.60 -5.66
CA VAL A 131 3.91 12.54 -6.47
C VAL A 131 3.83 11.19 -7.15
N GLY A 132 2.62 10.70 -7.43
CA GLY A 132 2.51 9.43 -8.13
C GLY A 132 1.08 9.02 -8.39
N MET A 133 0.97 7.81 -8.91
CA MET A 133 -0.28 7.14 -9.22
C MET A 133 -0.17 5.65 -8.95
N GLY A 134 -1.30 5.00 -8.81
CA GLY A 134 -1.37 3.57 -8.58
C GLY A 134 -2.68 2.94 -9.03
N ALA A 135 -2.72 1.62 -8.96
CA ALA A 135 -3.88 0.83 -9.27
C ALA A 135 -4.03 -0.27 -8.20
N GLN A 136 -4.92 -0.07 -7.24
CA GLN A 136 -5.14 -1.02 -6.16
C GLN A 136 -6.19 -2.05 -6.58
N CYS A 137 -5.75 -3.28 -6.75
CA CYS A 137 -6.58 -4.44 -7.01
C CYS A 137 -6.89 -5.15 -5.70
N THR A 138 -8.15 -5.22 -5.29
CA THR A 138 -8.55 -5.84 -4.03
C THR A 138 -9.47 -7.02 -4.28
N TRP A 139 -9.12 -8.15 -3.68
CA TRP A 139 -9.94 -9.37 -3.58
C TRP A 139 -10.65 -9.37 -2.23
N TRP A 140 -11.95 -9.30 -2.24
CA TRP A 140 -12.76 -9.29 -1.04
C TRP A 140 -13.04 -10.73 -0.58
N VAL A 141 -12.39 -11.11 0.52
CA VAL A 141 -12.57 -12.44 1.13
C VAL A 141 -13.72 -12.47 2.13
N SER A 142 -14.24 -11.29 2.52
CA SER A 142 -15.44 -11.11 3.34
C SER A 142 -16.04 -9.72 3.11
N GLN A 143 -17.21 -9.42 3.71
CA GLN A 143 -17.88 -8.10 3.59
C GLN A 143 -17.03 -6.92 4.01
N GLY A 144 -16.09 -7.13 4.88
CA GLY A 144 -15.28 -6.05 5.41
C GLY A 144 -13.79 -6.24 5.24
N THR A 145 -13.33 -7.34 4.65
CA THR A 145 -11.90 -7.64 4.58
C THR A 145 -11.52 -8.14 3.19
N GLY A 146 -10.49 -7.55 2.61
CA GLY A 146 -9.92 -7.93 1.32
C GLY A 146 -8.40 -8.02 1.37
N ILE A 147 -7.84 -8.77 0.45
CA ILE A 147 -6.41 -8.81 0.17
C ILE A 147 -6.17 -7.97 -1.07
N TYR A 148 -5.19 -7.09 -1.03
CA TYR A 148 -4.89 -6.24 -2.16
C TYR A 148 -3.48 -6.43 -2.71
N LEU A 149 -3.35 -6.15 -3.99
CA LEU A 149 -2.11 -5.90 -4.71
C LEU A 149 -2.17 -4.47 -5.26
N TRP A 150 -1.13 -3.67 -5.03
CA TRP A 150 -1.17 -2.25 -5.35
C TRP A 150 0.09 -1.76 -6.09
N PRO A 151 0.22 -2.00 -7.41
CA PRO A 151 1.26 -1.37 -8.21
C PRO A 151 1.15 0.17 -8.12
N GLN A 152 2.24 0.80 -7.72
CA GLN A 152 2.37 2.24 -7.57
C GLN A 152 3.60 2.74 -8.31
N LEU A 153 3.43 3.78 -9.10
CA LEU A 153 4.52 4.53 -9.72
C LEU A 153 4.61 5.90 -9.05
N SER A 154 5.71 6.16 -8.40
CA SER A 154 5.95 7.43 -7.71
C SER A 154 7.16 8.13 -8.29
N LYS A 155 7.18 9.44 -8.15
CA LYS A 155 8.31 10.30 -8.47
C LYS A 155 8.61 11.19 -7.28
N THR A 156 9.85 11.19 -6.84
CA THR A 156 10.30 12.00 -5.71
C THR A 156 11.29 13.03 -6.24
N ASN A 157 11.09 14.30 -5.86
CA ASN A 157 12.02 15.38 -6.19
C ASN A 157 12.90 15.63 -5.00
N GLY A 158 14.16 15.34 -5.13
CA GLY A 158 15.13 15.51 -4.06
C GLY A 158 16.24 14.49 -4.14
N GLY A 159 16.85 14.22 -3.07
CA GLY A 159 18.09 13.48 -3.01
C GLY A 159 19.29 14.38 -3.38
N PRO A 160 20.52 13.87 -3.24
CA PRO A 160 21.75 14.64 -3.43
C PRO A 160 21.91 15.22 -4.82
N SER A 161 21.23 14.67 -5.81
CA SER A 161 21.30 15.10 -7.21
C SER A 161 20.32 16.22 -7.59
N GLY A 162 19.30 16.50 -6.74
CA GLY A 162 18.19 17.40 -7.09
C GLY A 162 17.33 16.93 -8.26
N LEU A 163 17.55 15.72 -8.74
CA LEU A 163 16.84 15.13 -9.87
C LEU A 163 15.62 14.35 -9.39
N TRP A 164 14.62 14.31 -10.25
CA TRP A 164 13.44 13.49 -9.99
C TRP A 164 13.75 12.01 -10.20
N GLU A 165 13.53 11.21 -9.19
CA GLU A 165 13.72 9.75 -9.23
C GLU A 165 12.38 9.02 -9.32
N TRP A 166 12.29 8.06 -10.24
CA TRP A 166 11.13 7.19 -10.38
C TRP A 166 11.27 5.97 -9.48
N GLN A 167 10.18 5.61 -8.82
CA GLN A 167 10.09 4.42 -7.99
C GLN A 167 8.84 3.62 -8.36
N LEU A 168 9.03 2.37 -8.73
CA LEU A 168 7.95 1.39 -8.88
C LEU A 168 7.88 0.54 -7.62
N MET A 169 6.71 0.48 -7.00
CA MET A 169 6.44 -0.35 -5.82
C MET A 169 5.29 -1.30 -6.12
N LEU A 170 5.31 -2.47 -5.48
CA LEU A 170 4.28 -3.49 -5.60
C LEU A 170 3.87 -4.00 -4.21
N PRO A 171 3.22 -3.20 -3.38
CA PRO A 171 2.77 -3.62 -2.08
C PRO A 171 1.65 -4.67 -2.16
N ILE A 172 1.72 -5.62 -1.24
CA ILE A 172 0.66 -6.59 -0.97
C ILE A 172 0.21 -6.38 0.46
N GLY A 173 -1.09 -6.46 0.72
CA GLY A 173 -1.58 -6.22 2.06
C GLY A 173 -3.04 -6.59 2.26
N VAL A 174 -3.55 -6.16 3.39
CA VAL A 174 -4.94 -6.36 3.80
C VAL A 174 -5.63 -5.00 3.86
N GLN A 175 -6.86 -4.99 3.39
CA GLN A 175 -7.74 -3.83 3.42
C GLN A 175 -9.01 -4.17 4.19
N TRP A 176 -9.47 -3.23 4.99
CA TRP A 176 -10.74 -3.32 5.72
C TRP A 176 -11.69 -2.25 5.24
N ASN A 177 -12.94 -2.67 5.10
CA ASN A 177 -14.06 -1.79 4.79
C ASN A 177 -14.99 -1.75 6.01
N TRP A 178 -15.35 -0.55 6.45
CA TRP A 178 -16.42 -0.37 7.41
C TRP A 178 -17.35 0.76 6.97
N GLN A 179 -18.62 0.47 7.06
CA GLN A 179 -19.67 1.47 6.86
C GLN A 179 -20.04 2.06 8.22
N GLN A 180 -20.19 3.36 8.28
CA GLN A 180 -21.00 3.92 9.36
C GLN A 180 -22.44 3.45 9.12
N LYS A 181 -22.99 2.65 10.03
CA LYS A 181 -24.44 2.41 10.04
C LYS A 181 -25.12 3.77 10.13
N PRO A 182 -26.13 4.01 9.30
CA PRO A 182 -26.93 5.23 9.37
C PRO A 182 -27.56 5.40 10.74
#